data_1a9cd330413be34dcff921b83e264093
#
_entry.id   1a9cd330413be34dcff921b83e264093
#
_cell.length_a   1.000
_cell.length_b   1.000
_cell.length_c   1.000
_cell.angle_alpha   90.00
_cell.angle_beta   90.00
_cell.angle_gamma   90.00
#
_symmetry.space_group_name_H-M   'P 1'
#
loop_
_entity.id
_entity.type
_entity.pdbx_description
1 polymer ?
#
loop_
_entity_poly.entity_id
_entity_poly.type
_entity_poly.pdbx_seq_one_letter_code
_entity_poly.pdbx_strand_id
1 'polypeptide(L)'
;MKTAHLPFTKTDAYLDLARRGKNEWWRYLLAVLLILFCWQILGSGPTLILFAWVLFSGKTHTMMDAVNLSGVDPTLKFVALMLASVFFLLGIVLAMRFIHRRSWLSLITPSGSISWGSLFQGFGLWFGLAGLSSILEAVMHPGRYSWTFDPPRFFLFMLLALLFIPIQASTEELLFRGYLLQGVGLRMRRVWLLCLISGLLFMAPHFLNPEAAVNFALMGLGYFAMGAFLAYMTLRAGRLELALGVHTANNLFSVLIANTRVSSLPSPSLFTVNVLDPVFSVLASLVSIGLFLWLCFGLFRKRQDSLPGQPAVEPSGGEPR
;
A
#
# COMPACT_ATOMS: atom_id res chain seq x y z
N MET A 1 -22.71 -33.91 -12.82
CA MET A 1 -22.52 -33.51 -11.40
C MET A 1 -22.69 -32.03 -11.31
N LYS A 2 -23.83 -31.52 -10.80
CA LYS A 2 -24.05 -30.09 -10.54
C LYS A 2 -23.27 -29.77 -9.26
N THR A 3 -22.17 -29.04 -9.38
CA THR A 3 -21.46 -28.43 -8.23
C THR A 3 -22.41 -27.46 -7.58
N ALA A 4 -22.87 -27.73 -6.37
CA ALA A 4 -23.63 -26.82 -5.55
C ALA A 4 -22.84 -25.51 -5.40
N HIS A 5 -23.33 -24.41 -5.96
CA HIS A 5 -22.79 -23.08 -5.74
C HIS A 5 -23.05 -22.73 -4.27
N LEU A 6 -22.01 -22.82 -3.45
CA LEU A 6 -22.00 -22.22 -2.12
C LEU A 6 -22.27 -20.72 -2.25
N PRO A 7 -22.98 -20.10 -1.29
CA PRO A 7 -23.33 -18.68 -1.38
C PRO A 7 -22.07 -17.82 -1.57
N PHE A 8 -22.15 -16.82 -2.47
CA PHE A 8 -21.08 -15.86 -2.79
C PHE A 8 -20.40 -15.37 -1.52
N THR A 9 -19.14 -15.75 -1.32
CA THR A 9 -18.34 -15.18 -0.25
C THR A 9 -17.99 -13.72 -0.58
N LYS A 10 -17.68 -12.90 0.43
CA LYS A 10 -17.19 -11.53 0.21
C LYS A 10 -15.97 -11.51 -0.71
N THR A 11 -15.11 -12.53 -0.60
CA THR A 11 -13.93 -12.74 -1.46
C THR A 11 -14.35 -12.90 -2.93
N ASP A 12 -15.32 -13.77 -3.22
CA ASP A 12 -15.77 -14.01 -4.59
C ASP A 12 -16.42 -12.76 -5.18
N ALA A 13 -17.24 -12.06 -4.40
CA ALA A 13 -17.87 -10.81 -4.82
C ALA A 13 -16.81 -9.74 -5.22
N TYR A 14 -15.70 -9.66 -4.48
CA TYR A 14 -14.61 -8.74 -4.80
C TYR A 14 -13.83 -9.16 -6.05
N LEU A 15 -13.47 -10.43 -6.16
CA LEU A 15 -12.74 -10.95 -7.31
C LEU A 15 -13.57 -10.87 -8.61
N ASP A 16 -14.88 -11.09 -8.53
CA ASP A 16 -15.79 -11.03 -9.67
C ASP A 16 -16.02 -9.61 -10.20
N LEU A 17 -15.57 -8.57 -9.50
CA LEU A 17 -15.57 -7.20 -10.03
C LEU A 17 -14.78 -7.10 -11.35
N ALA A 18 -13.76 -7.94 -11.54
CA ALA A 18 -13.06 -8.02 -12.83
C ALA A 18 -13.99 -8.33 -13.98
N ARG A 19 -15.03 -9.17 -13.77
CA ARG A 19 -15.99 -9.58 -14.81
C ARG A 19 -16.90 -8.47 -15.31
N ARG A 20 -16.94 -7.32 -14.61
CA ARG A 20 -17.69 -6.14 -15.06
C ARG A 20 -17.07 -5.47 -16.29
N GLY A 21 -15.84 -5.84 -16.66
CA GLY A 21 -15.11 -5.30 -17.79
C GLY A 21 -14.65 -6.36 -18.79
N LYS A 22 -13.88 -5.92 -19.77
CA LYS A 22 -13.27 -6.79 -20.79
C LYS A 22 -12.01 -7.42 -20.23
N ASN A 23 -11.81 -8.76 -20.37
CA ASN A 23 -10.80 -9.53 -19.69
C ASN A 23 -9.99 -10.46 -20.60
N GLU A 24 -9.92 -10.17 -21.89
CA GLU A 24 -9.04 -10.90 -22.82
C GLU A 24 -7.58 -10.70 -22.37
N TRP A 25 -6.74 -11.73 -22.42
CA TRP A 25 -5.38 -11.74 -21.86
C TRP A 25 -4.50 -10.59 -22.39
N TRP A 26 -4.63 -10.23 -23.68
CA TRP A 26 -3.85 -9.16 -24.30
C TRP A 26 -4.18 -7.79 -23.72
N ARG A 27 -5.39 -7.59 -23.14
CA ARG A 27 -5.75 -6.35 -22.45
C ARG A 27 -4.96 -6.15 -21.19
N TYR A 28 -4.70 -7.24 -20.45
CA TYR A 28 -3.84 -7.18 -19.28
C TYR A 28 -2.41 -6.79 -19.67
N LEU A 29 -1.88 -7.34 -20.76
CA LEU A 29 -0.57 -6.95 -21.27
C LEU A 29 -0.52 -5.46 -21.66
N LEU A 30 -1.46 -5.00 -22.47
CA LEU A 30 -1.54 -3.58 -22.87
C LEU A 30 -1.75 -2.64 -21.69
N ALA A 31 -2.57 -3.01 -20.71
CA ALA A 31 -2.79 -2.21 -19.52
C ALA A 31 -1.53 -2.09 -18.66
N VAL A 32 -0.80 -3.19 -18.45
CA VAL A 32 0.48 -3.17 -17.73
C VAL A 32 1.49 -2.29 -18.48
N LEU A 33 1.61 -2.42 -19.79
CA LEU A 33 2.51 -1.58 -20.60
C LEU A 33 2.13 -0.09 -20.51
N LEU A 34 0.84 0.25 -20.58
CA LEU A 34 0.36 1.63 -20.41
C LEU A 34 0.66 2.17 -19.01
N ILE A 35 0.40 1.37 -17.98
CA ILE A 35 0.67 1.74 -16.59
C ILE A 35 2.16 1.98 -16.39
N LEU A 36 3.01 1.07 -16.86
CA LEU A 36 4.47 1.22 -16.78
C LEU A 36 4.97 2.42 -17.59
N PHE A 37 4.42 2.67 -18.77
CA PHE A 37 4.75 3.86 -19.56
C PHE A 37 4.41 5.15 -18.79
N CYS A 38 3.21 5.25 -18.26
CA CYS A 38 2.82 6.42 -17.48
C CYS A 38 3.70 6.59 -16.24
N TRP A 39 3.95 5.50 -15.50
CA TRP A 39 4.74 5.55 -14.27
C TRP A 39 6.22 5.81 -14.53
N GLN A 40 6.87 4.99 -15.38
CA GLN A 40 8.33 5.02 -15.53
C GLN A 40 8.81 6.04 -16.56
N ILE A 41 8.04 6.31 -17.61
CA ILE A 41 8.46 7.26 -18.65
C ILE A 41 7.94 8.67 -18.33
N LEU A 42 6.62 8.84 -18.18
CA LEU A 42 6.07 10.16 -17.86
C LEU A 42 6.37 10.58 -16.42
N GLY A 43 6.24 9.64 -15.49
CA GLY A 43 6.45 9.89 -14.05
C GLY A 43 7.89 10.19 -13.67
N SER A 44 8.89 9.71 -14.43
CA SER A 44 10.29 10.07 -14.21
C SER A 44 10.65 11.48 -14.69
N GLY A 45 9.79 12.13 -15.50
CA GLY A 45 10.04 13.46 -16.06
C GLY A 45 10.51 14.50 -15.03
N PRO A 46 9.78 14.71 -13.91
CA PRO A 46 10.20 15.64 -12.87
C PRO A 46 11.59 15.35 -12.29
N THR A 47 11.89 14.08 -12.03
CA THR A 47 13.20 13.64 -11.51
C THR A 47 14.31 13.85 -12.56
N LEU A 48 14.01 13.55 -13.84
CA LEU A 48 14.96 13.80 -14.94
C LEU A 48 15.23 15.28 -15.15
N ILE A 49 14.25 16.16 -14.96
CA ILE A 49 14.45 17.61 -15.00
C ILE A 49 15.40 18.05 -13.88
N LEU A 50 15.22 17.53 -12.66
CA LEU A 50 16.13 17.81 -11.54
C LEU A 50 17.54 17.26 -11.81
N PHE A 51 17.63 16.06 -12.33
CA PHE A 51 18.91 15.46 -12.74
C PHE A 51 19.64 16.32 -13.77
N ALA A 52 18.96 16.72 -14.83
CA ALA A 52 19.53 17.60 -15.86
C ALA A 52 19.96 18.95 -15.27
N TRP A 53 19.12 19.55 -14.42
CA TRP A 53 19.47 20.80 -13.74
C TRP A 53 20.74 20.67 -12.89
N VAL A 54 20.87 19.60 -12.10
CA VAL A 54 22.07 19.33 -11.29
C VAL A 54 23.29 19.14 -12.18
N LEU A 55 23.16 18.35 -13.25
CA LEU A 55 24.26 18.05 -14.18
C LEU A 55 24.81 19.31 -14.89
N PHE A 56 23.89 20.19 -15.35
CA PHE A 56 24.28 21.39 -16.10
C PHE A 56 24.53 22.64 -15.23
N SER A 57 24.23 22.57 -13.93
CA SER A 57 24.42 23.71 -13.00
C SER A 57 25.88 23.99 -12.65
N GLY A 58 26.80 23.09 -13.00
CA GLY A 58 28.21 23.16 -12.59
C GLY A 58 28.47 22.98 -11.09
N LYS A 59 27.43 22.60 -10.32
CA LYS A 59 27.49 22.43 -8.86
C LYS A 59 27.96 21.05 -8.41
N THR A 60 28.11 20.12 -9.36
CA THR A 60 28.49 18.74 -9.08
C THR A 60 29.78 18.39 -9.82
N HIS A 61 30.61 17.60 -9.15
CA HIS A 61 31.90 17.18 -9.68
C HIS A 61 31.88 15.79 -10.32
N THR A 62 30.81 15.01 -10.06
CA THR A 62 30.70 13.63 -10.56
C THR A 62 29.30 13.33 -11.10
N MET A 63 29.21 12.37 -12.02
CA MET A 63 27.94 11.84 -12.51
C MET A 63 27.11 11.25 -11.35
N MET A 64 27.75 10.67 -10.34
CA MET A 64 27.09 10.11 -9.17
C MET A 64 26.38 11.18 -8.35
N ASP A 65 26.95 12.38 -8.23
CA ASP A 65 26.31 13.52 -7.58
C ASP A 65 25.03 13.93 -8.31
N ALA A 66 25.04 13.92 -9.64
CA ALA A 66 23.86 14.22 -10.44
C ALA A 66 22.78 13.13 -10.27
N VAL A 67 23.15 11.85 -10.29
CA VAL A 67 22.23 10.72 -10.05
C VAL A 67 21.59 10.80 -8.66
N ASN A 68 22.38 11.16 -7.64
CA ASN A 68 21.90 11.31 -6.26
C ASN A 68 21.18 12.63 -6.03
N LEU A 69 21.05 13.49 -7.06
CA LEU A 69 20.51 14.84 -6.97
C LEU A 69 21.19 15.64 -5.83
N SER A 70 22.51 15.55 -5.73
CA SER A 70 23.29 16.23 -4.69
C SER A 70 23.07 17.73 -4.75
N GLY A 71 22.86 18.37 -3.58
CA GLY A 71 22.56 19.81 -3.49
C GLY A 71 21.13 20.23 -3.84
N VAL A 72 20.25 19.31 -4.25
CA VAL A 72 18.81 19.57 -4.39
C VAL A 72 18.14 19.51 -3.01
N ASP A 73 17.22 20.43 -2.75
CA ASP A 73 16.43 20.42 -1.51
C ASP A 73 15.66 19.10 -1.35
N PRO A 74 15.70 18.45 -0.18
CA PRO A 74 15.01 17.17 0.06
C PRO A 74 13.51 17.21 -0.21
N THR A 75 12.84 18.34 0.07
CA THR A 75 11.41 18.52 -0.19
C THR A 75 11.12 18.51 -1.69
N LEU A 76 11.98 19.16 -2.48
CA LEU A 76 11.84 19.17 -3.94
C LEU A 76 12.08 17.77 -4.54
N LYS A 77 13.07 17.01 -4.02
CA LYS A 77 13.28 15.60 -4.39
C LYS A 77 12.04 14.77 -4.09
N PHE A 78 11.48 14.93 -2.89
CA PHE A 78 10.25 14.23 -2.49
C PHE A 78 9.10 14.53 -3.43
N VAL A 79 8.85 15.80 -3.76
CA VAL A 79 7.77 16.17 -4.69
C VAL A 79 8.00 15.57 -6.07
N ALA A 80 9.22 15.64 -6.61
CA ALA A 80 9.54 15.07 -7.92
C ALA A 80 9.30 13.55 -7.95
N LEU A 81 9.69 12.83 -6.89
CA LEU A 81 9.47 11.40 -6.77
C LEU A 81 7.99 11.07 -6.63
N MET A 82 7.24 11.82 -5.83
CA MET A 82 5.81 11.59 -5.59
C MET A 82 4.94 11.90 -6.82
N LEU A 83 5.36 12.82 -7.68
CA LEU A 83 4.68 13.08 -8.95
C LEU A 83 4.65 11.83 -9.85
N ALA A 84 5.65 10.95 -9.75
CA ALA A 84 5.60 9.66 -10.45
C ALA A 84 4.36 8.83 -10.07
N SER A 85 3.93 8.89 -8.81
CA SER A 85 2.72 8.20 -8.35
C SER A 85 1.43 8.79 -8.93
N VAL A 86 1.41 10.09 -9.22
CA VAL A 86 0.27 10.73 -9.90
C VAL A 86 0.14 10.21 -11.34
N PHE A 87 1.25 10.10 -12.08
CA PHE A 87 1.26 9.48 -13.41
C PHE A 87 0.94 7.98 -13.36
N PHE A 88 1.37 7.29 -12.32
CA PHE A 88 1.02 5.90 -12.08
C PHE A 88 -0.50 5.75 -11.92
N LEU A 89 -1.13 6.57 -11.07
CA LEU A 89 -2.58 6.61 -10.90
C LEU A 89 -3.29 6.89 -12.22
N LEU A 90 -2.80 7.87 -12.98
CA LEU A 90 -3.32 8.18 -14.31
C LEU A 90 -3.29 6.96 -15.22
N GLY A 91 -2.16 6.24 -15.27
CA GLY A 91 -2.02 5.01 -16.06
C GLY A 91 -3.06 3.94 -15.68
N ILE A 92 -3.29 3.73 -14.37
CA ILE A 92 -4.32 2.81 -13.88
C ILE A 92 -5.72 3.25 -14.34
N VAL A 93 -6.08 4.52 -14.15
CA VAL A 93 -7.39 5.06 -14.53
C VAL A 93 -7.62 4.94 -16.04
N LEU A 94 -6.62 5.28 -16.86
CA LEU A 94 -6.68 5.14 -18.31
C LEU A 94 -6.83 3.67 -18.74
N ALA A 95 -6.05 2.76 -18.14
CA ALA A 95 -6.15 1.33 -18.41
C ALA A 95 -7.56 0.79 -18.09
N MET A 96 -8.12 1.19 -16.96
CA MET A 96 -9.47 0.79 -16.56
C MET A 96 -10.53 1.36 -17.51
N ARG A 97 -10.43 2.63 -17.85
CA ARG A 97 -11.42 3.35 -18.67
C ARG A 97 -11.42 2.88 -20.12
N PHE A 98 -10.25 2.76 -20.74
CA PHE A 98 -10.13 2.55 -22.19
C PHE A 98 -9.84 1.10 -22.57
N ILE A 99 -9.00 0.38 -21.80
CA ILE A 99 -8.63 -0.99 -22.15
C ILE A 99 -9.64 -1.98 -21.57
N HIS A 100 -9.92 -1.93 -20.26
CA HIS A 100 -10.86 -2.84 -19.61
C HIS A 100 -12.33 -2.37 -19.70
N ARG A 101 -12.59 -1.09 -20.01
CA ARG A 101 -13.91 -0.48 -20.15
C ARG A 101 -14.79 -0.68 -18.91
N ARG A 102 -14.22 -0.50 -17.73
CA ARG A 102 -14.92 -0.55 -16.44
C ARG A 102 -14.50 0.61 -15.54
N SER A 103 -15.31 0.90 -14.52
CA SER A 103 -15.00 1.93 -13.53
C SER A 103 -13.76 1.56 -12.73
N TRP A 104 -12.86 2.52 -12.48
CA TRP A 104 -11.71 2.35 -11.59
C TRP A 104 -12.14 2.06 -10.14
N LEU A 105 -13.32 2.55 -9.68
CA LEU A 105 -13.89 2.23 -8.37
C LEU A 105 -14.13 0.73 -8.19
N SER A 106 -14.29 -0.03 -9.28
CA SER A 106 -14.40 -1.49 -9.21
C SER A 106 -13.10 -2.18 -8.77
N LEU A 107 -11.97 -1.47 -8.73
CA LEU A 107 -10.74 -1.96 -8.10
C LEU A 107 -10.80 -1.88 -6.57
N ILE A 108 -11.66 -1.00 -6.03
CA ILE A 108 -11.74 -0.74 -4.59
C ILE A 108 -12.89 -1.51 -3.94
N THR A 109 -14.11 -1.41 -4.51
CA THR A 109 -15.31 -1.82 -3.80
C THR A 109 -16.41 -2.32 -4.72
N PRO A 110 -17.20 -3.32 -4.30
CA PRO A 110 -18.39 -3.76 -5.03
C PRO A 110 -19.56 -2.79 -4.93
N SER A 111 -19.61 -1.94 -3.89
CA SER A 111 -20.75 -1.04 -3.59
C SER A 111 -20.78 0.22 -4.45
N GLY A 112 -19.71 0.54 -5.21
CA GLY A 112 -19.61 1.75 -6.02
C GLY A 112 -19.36 3.04 -5.22
N SER A 113 -19.27 2.97 -3.89
CA SER A 113 -18.94 4.08 -2.99
C SER A 113 -17.85 3.67 -1.99
N ILE A 114 -16.94 4.58 -1.69
CA ILE A 114 -15.83 4.35 -0.76
C ILE A 114 -16.35 4.35 0.68
N SER A 115 -15.98 3.33 1.47
CA SER A 115 -16.23 3.27 2.90
C SER A 115 -15.12 4.00 3.66
N TRP A 116 -15.31 5.28 3.92
CA TRP A 116 -14.39 6.08 4.70
C TRP A 116 -14.17 5.52 6.10
N GLY A 117 -15.22 4.97 6.74
CA GLY A 117 -15.12 4.31 8.04
C GLY A 117 -14.12 3.14 8.03
N SER A 118 -14.17 2.28 7.00
CA SER A 118 -13.21 1.18 6.86
C SER A 118 -11.79 1.68 6.60
N LEU A 119 -11.64 2.74 5.79
CA LEU A 119 -10.34 3.34 5.51
C LEU A 119 -9.72 3.91 6.78
N PHE A 120 -10.45 4.76 7.52
CA PHE A 120 -9.94 5.36 8.75
C PHE A 120 -9.78 4.33 9.89
N GLN A 121 -10.55 3.24 9.90
CA GLN A 121 -10.33 2.13 10.82
C GLN A 121 -8.97 1.45 10.54
N GLY A 122 -8.69 1.13 9.26
CA GLY A 122 -7.39 0.58 8.86
C GLY A 122 -6.24 1.51 9.21
N PHE A 123 -6.40 2.79 8.88
CA PHE A 123 -5.42 3.83 9.17
C PHE A 123 -5.12 3.96 10.67
N GLY A 124 -6.14 4.19 11.49
CA GLY A 124 -5.97 4.46 12.92
C GLY A 124 -5.38 3.26 13.69
N LEU A 125 -5.88 2.05 13.39
CA LEU A 125 -5.35 0.84 14.02
C LEU A 125 -3.87 0.62 13.66
N TRP A 126 -3.50 0.75 12.39
CA TRP A 126 -2.12 0.51 11.97
C TRP A 126 -1.18 1.60 12.48
N PHE A 127 -1.60 2.86 12.40
CA PHE A 127 -0.81 3.99 12.92
C PHE A 127 -0.54 3.85 14.43
N GLY A 128 -1.55 3.42 15.20
CA GLY A 128 -1.39 3.14 16.62
C GLY A 128 -0.44 1.97 16.91
N LEU A 129 -0.54 0.88 16.13
CA LEU A 129 0.37 -0.28 16.27
C LEU A 129 1.81 0.08 15.90
N ALA A 130 2.01 0.89 14.85
CA ALA A 130 3.34 1.39 14.48
C ALA A 130 3.92 2.28 15.59
N GLY A 131 3.10 3.16 16.19
CA GLY A 131 3.49 3.98 17.33
C GLY A 131 3.89 3.14 18.55
N LEU A 132 3.07 2.15 18.89
CA LEU A 132 3.36 1.23 20.01
C LEU A 132 4.65 0.45 19.76
N SER A 133 4.87 -0.04 18.55
CA SER A 133 6.07 -0.74 18.14
C SER A 133 7.31 0.15 18.26
N SER A 134 7.24 1.41 17.82
CA SER A 134 8.35 2.36 17.91
C SER A 134 8.67 2.76 19.35
N ILE A 135 7.65 2.92 20.21
CA ILE A 135 7.84 3.17 21.65
C ILE A 135 8.54 1.97 22.29
N LEU A 136 8.08 0.75 21.99
CA LEU A 136 8.70 -0.47 22.52
C LEU A 136 10.18 -0.57 22.11
N GLU A 137 10.47 -0.30 20.83
CA GLU A 137 11.85 -0.28 20.31
C GLU A 137 12.72 0.76 21.03
N ALA A 138 12.20 1.97 21.22
CA ALA A 138 12.94 3.04 21.90
C ALA A 138 13.25 2.70 23.37
N VAL A 139 12.33 2.01 24.06
CA VAL A 139 12.52 1.56 25.44
C VAL A 139 13.52 0.40 25.50
N MET A 140 13.43 -0.57 24.61
CA MET A 140 14.32 -1.74 24.57
C MET A 140 15.74 -1.39 24.10
N HIS A 141 15.87 -0.36 23.27
CA HIS A 141 17.14 0.06 22.67
C HIS A 141 17.36 1.57 22.83
N PRO A 142 17.70 2.06 24.04
CA PRO A 142 17.96 3.48 24.30
C PRO A 142 19.01 4.05 23.35
N GLY A 143 18.75 5.25 22.81
CA GLY A 143 19.65 5.93 21.88
C GLY A 143 19.45 5.56 20.39
N ARG A 144 18.57 4.60 20.09
CA ARG A 144 18.24 4.26 18.68
C ARG A 144 17.48 5.37 17.98
N TYR A 145 16.69 6.16 18.69
CA TYR A 145 15.91 7.29 18.18
C TYR A 145 16.56 8.62 18.59
N SER A 146 16.72 9.52 17.63
CA SER A 146 17.13 10.91 17.87
C SER A 146 15.98 11.84 17.55
N TRP A 147 15.72 12.82 18.42
CA TRP A 147 14.78 13.89 18.16
C TRP A 147 15.37 14.83 17.10
N THR A 148 14.69 14.93 15.95
CA THR A 148 15.19 15.70 14.78
C THR A 148 14.17 16.71 14.26
N PHE A 149 13.21 17.09 15.10
CA PHE A 149 12.14 18.01 14.75
C PHE A 149 12.67 19.42 14.41
N ASP A 150 12.45 19.82 13.16
CA ASP A 150 12.68 21.17 12.63
C ASP A 150 11.31 21.73 12.19
N PRO A 151 10.66 22.59 13.00
CA PRO A 151 9.29 23.01 12.76
C PRO A 151 9.01 23.57 11.36
N PRO A 152 9.79 24.54 10.83
CA PRO A 152 9.53 25.08 9.49
C PRO A 152 9.55 24.02 8.39
N ARG A 153 10.55 23.13 8.41
CA ARG A 153 10.68 22.06 7.42
C ARG A 153 9.63 20.98 7.62
N PHE A 154 9.37 20.61 8.87
CA PHE A 154 8.39 19.57 9.20
C PHE A 154 6.98 19.93 8.74
N PHE A 155 6.49 21.13 9.06
CA PHE A 155 5.10 21.49 8.72
C PHE A 155 4.90 21.63 7.20
N LEU A 156 5.86 22.17 6.48
CA LEU A 156 5.81 22.22 5.02
C LEU A 156 5.79 20.80 4.44
N PHE A 157 6.70 19.93 4.90
CA PHE A 157 6.78 18.55 4.46
C PHE A 157 5.52 17.75 4.82
N MET A 158 4.96 17.96 6.01
CA MET A 158 3.73 17.31 6.48
C MET A 158 2.56 17.58 5.52
N LEU A 159 2.37 18.82 5.07
CA LEU A 159 1.32 19.15 4.10
C LEU A 159 1.51 18.39 2.79
N LEU A 160 2.73 18.31 2.29
CA LEU A 160 3.07 17.58 1.07
C LEU A 160 2.90 16.05 1.27
N ALA A 161 3.33 15.52 2.42
CA ALA A 161 3.17 14.11 2.73
C ALA A 161 1.69 13.71 2.86
N LEU A 162 0.86 14.53 3.50
CA LEU A 162 -0.58 14.30 3.61
C LEU A 162 -1.29 14.35 2.24
N LEU A 163 -0.76 15.08 1.28
CA LEU A 163 -1.26 15.11 -0.09
C LEU A 163 -0.79 13.90 -0.90
N PHE A 164 0.51 13.64 -0.92
CA PHE A 164 1.12 12.70 -1.87
C PHE A 164 1.17 11.25 -1.39
N ILE A 165 1.40 11.00 -0.09
CA ILE A 165 1.50 9.63 0.43
C ILE A 165 0.19 8.84 0.26
N PRO A 166 -1.01 9.41 0.51
CA PRO A 166 -2.26 8.70 0.20
C PRO A 166 -2.39 8.34 -1.29
N ILE A 167 -1.93 9.21 -2.20
CA ILE A 167 -1.93 8.93 -3.64
C ILE A 167 -0.96 7.78 -3.94
N GLN A 168 0.28 7.85 -3.45
CA GLN A 168 1.31 6.83 -3.66
C GLN A 168 0.85 5.46 -3.13
N ALA A 169 0.42 5.36 -1.86
CA ALA A 169 -0.08 4.13 -1.28
C ALA A 169 -1.31 3.60 -2.03
N SER A 170 -2.21 4.49 -2.47
CA SER A 170 -3.39 4.10 -3.25
C SER A 170 -3.02 3.52 -4.60
N THR A 171 -2.04 4.06 -5.32
CA THR A 171 -1.65 3.52 -6.63
C THR A 171 -1.09 2.11 -6.51
N GLU A 172 -0.30 1.85 -5.48
CA GLU A 172 0.23 0.51 -5.22
C GLU A 172 -0.88 -0.48 -4.86
N GLU A 173 -1.81 -0.10 -3.97
CA GLU A 173 -2.94 -0.95 -3.62
C GLU A 173 -3.86 -1.20 -4.81
N LEU A 174 -4.15 -0.18 -5.61
CA LEU A 174 -4.96 -0.31 -6.84
C LEU A 174 -4.30 -1.25 -7.85
N LEU A 175 -2.97 -1.20 -8.00
CA LEU A 175 -2.25 -2.13 -8.88
C LEU A 175 -2.26 -3.55 -8.31
N PHE A 176 -1.72 -3.74 -7.10
CA PHE A 176 -1.45 -5.08 -6.57
C PHE A 176 -2.72 -5.79 -6.12
N ARG A 177 -3.59 -5.12 -5.34
CA ARG A 177 -4.79 -5.74 -4.73
C ARG A 177 -6.04 -5.49 -5.54
N GLY A 178 -6.13 -4.35 -6.23
CA GLY A 178 -7.24 -4.05 -7.13
C GLY A 178 -7.10 -4.75 -8.47
N TYR A 179 -6.04 -4.47 -9.21
CA TYR A 179 -5.89 -4.89 -10.60
C TYR A 179 -5.35 -6.32 -10.75
N LEU A 180 -4.15 -6.57 -10.23
CA LEU A 180 -3.48 -7.87 -10.41
C LEU A 180 -4.20 -8.97 -9.66
N LEU A 181 -4.58 -8.74 -8.39
CA LEU A 181 -5.27 -9.74 -7.57
C LEU A 181 -6.63 -10.12 -8.17
N GLN A 182 -7.44 -9.16 -8.62
CA GLN A 182 -8.70 -9.43 -9.31
C GLN A 182 -8.48 -10.15 -10.66
N GLY A 183 -7.44 -9.77 -11.41
CA GLY A 183 -7.09 -10.42 -12.69
C GLY A 183 -6.71 -11.89 -12.50
N VAL A 184 -5.82 -12.19 -11.54
CA VAL A 184 -5.44 -13.56 -11.17
C VAL A 184 -6.65 -14.32 -10.62
N GLY A 185 -7.50 -13.63 -9.85
CA GLY A 185 -8.72 -14.15 -9.28
C GLY A 185 -9.75 -14.66 -10.30
N LEU A 186 -9.68 -14.26 -11.57
CA LEU A 186 -10.53 -14.82 -12.62
C LEU A 186 -10.28 -16.31 -12.86
N ARG A 187 -9.06 -16.78 -12.62
CA ARG A 187 -8.65 -18.19 -12.84
C ARG A 187 -8.34 -18.95 -11.56
N MET A 188 -8.01 -18.22 -10.48
CA MET A 188 -7.61 -18.81 -9.20
C MET A 188 -8.45 -18.25 -8.06
N ARG A 189 -9.03 -19.14 -7.21
CA ARG A 189 -9.89 -18.75 -6.07
C ARG A 189 -9.31 -19.14 -4.71
N ARG A 190 -8.13 -19.78 -4.70
CA ARG A 190 -7.48 -20.20 -3.46
C ARG A 190 -6.84 -19.01 -2.78
N VAL A 191 -7.42 -18.55 -1.67
CA VAL A 191 -7.01 -17.34 -0.94
C VAL A 191 -5.51 -17.34 -0.61
N TRP A 192 -4.99 -18.48 -0.10
CA TRP A 192 -3.57 -18.56 0.26
C TRP A 192 -2.62 -18.36 -0.93
N LEU A 193 -2.97 -18.89 -2.13
CA LEU A 193 -2.18 -18.66 -3.34
C LEU A 193 -2.25 -17.22 -3.82
N LEU A 194 -3.44 -16.60 -3.71
CA LEU A 194 -3.60 -15.18 -4.05
C LEU A 194 -2.76 -14.30 -3.12
N CYS A 195 -2.73 -14.59 -1.82
CA CYS A 195 -1.88 -13.89 -0.86
C CYS A 195 -0.39 -14.11 -1.14
N LEU A 196 0.02 -15.34 -1.46
CA LEU A 196 1.40 -15.67 -1.83
C LEU A 196 1.84 -14.87 -3.05
N ILE A 197 1.06 -14.90 -4.14
CA ILE A 197 1.36 -14.18 -5.38
C ILE A 197 1.42 -12.67 -5.12
N SER A 198 0.44 -12.11 -4.39
CA SER A 198 0.43 -10.69 -4.07
C SER A 198 1.63 -10.28 -3.21
N GLY A 199 2.02 -11.11 -2.25
CA GLY A 199 3.21 -10.89 -1.42
C GLY A 199 4.50 -10.87 -2.24
N LEU A 200 4.68 -11.83 -3.14
CA LEU A 200 5.85 -11.91 -4.03
C LEU A 200 5.91 -10.73 -5.00
N LEU A 201 4.78 -10.38 -5.63
CA LEU A 201 4.70 -9.26 -6.56
C LEU A 201 4.95 -7.90 -5.86
N PHE A 202 4.50 -7.75 -4.61
CA PHE A 202 4.76 -6.56 -3.81
C PHE A 202 6.21 -6.46 -3.34
N MET A 203 6.80 -7.58 -2.92
CA MET A 203 8.19 -7.65 -2.49
C MET A 203 9.18 -7.28 -3.60
N ALA A 204 8.94 -7.74 -4.84
CA ALA A 204 9.91 -7.67 -5.92
C ALA A 204 10.43 -6.24 -6.21
N PRO A 205 9.59 -5.20 -6.42
CA PRO A 205 10.08 -3.84 -6.65
C PRO A 205 10.74 -3.22 -5.40
N HIS A 206 10.39 -3.65 -4.19
CA HIS A 206 10.95 -3.12 -2.95
C HIS A 206 12.39 -3.55 -2.69
N PHE A 207 12.90 -4.53 -3.42
CA PHE A 207 14.34 -4.85 -3.38
C PHE A 207 15.22 -3.75 -3.96
N LEU A 208 14.65 -2.80 -4.69
CA LEU A 208 15.36 -1.61 -5.17
C LEU A 208 15.47 -0.50 -4.10
N ASN A 209 14.78 -0.64 -2.98
CA ASN A 209 14.84 0.32 -1.90
C ASN A 209 16.17 0.22 -1.13
N PRO A 210 16.75 1.36 -0.71
CA PRO A 210 18.00 1.36 0.07
C PRO A 210 17.93 0.52 1.35
N GLU A 211 16.78 0.46 2.00
CA GLU A 211 16.54 -0.33 3.21
C GLU A 211 16.77 -1.83 2.97
N ALA A 212 16.49 -2.32 1.77
CA ALA A 212 16.68 -3.73 1.44
C ALA A 212 18.18 -4.12 1.51
N ALA A 213 19.09 -3.20 1.25
CA ALA A 213 20.53 -3.44 1.32
C ALA A 213 21.04 -3.70 2.74
N VAL A 214 20.31 -3.30 3.79
CA VAL A 214 20.70 -3.56 5.19
C VAL A 214 20.68 -5.06 5.51
N ASN A 215 19.64 -5.77 5.07
CA ASN A 215 19.54 -7.22 5.11
C ASN A 215 18.49 -7.70 4.11
N PHE A 216 18.94 -8.12 2.94
CA PHE A 216 18.08 -8.49 1.82
C PHE A 216 17.00 -9.54 2.16
N ALA A 217 17.38 -10.58 2.90
CA ALA A 217 16.46 -11.68 3.24
C ALA A 217 15.38 -11.25 4.23
N LEU A 218 15.76 -10.56 5.32
CA LEU A 218 14.82 -10.11 6.34
C LEU A 218 13.92 -8.99 5.82
N MET A 219 14.49 -8.00 5.13
CA MET A 219 13.69 -6.91 4.55
C MET A 219 12.74 -7.45 3.48
N GLY A 220 13.20 -8.39 2.65
CA GLY A 220 12.36 -9.11 1.69
C GLY A 220 11.20 -9.84 2.38
N LEU A 221 11.47 -10.55 3.49
CA LEU A 221 10.43 -11.19 4.29
C LEU A 221 9.39 -10.18 4.82
N GLY A 222 9.86 -9.02 5.29
CA GLY A 222 8.97 -7.92 5.73
C GLY A 222 8.06 -7.41 4.63
N TYR A 223 8.60 -7.12 3.44
CA TYR A 223 7.82 -6.69 2.27
C TYR A 223 6.83 -7.77 1.81
N PHE A 224 7.30 -9.03 1.77
CA PHE A 224 6.42 -10.16 1.45
C PHE A 224 5.27 -10.28 2.44
N ALA A 225 5.55 -10.26 3.75
CA ALA A 225 4.55 -10.38 4.80
C ALA A 225 3.51 -9.25 4.73
N MET A 226 3.95 -8.00 4.53
CA MET A 226 3.06 -6.85 4.33
C MET A 226 2.20 -7.04 3.07
N GLY A 227 2.81 -7.46 1.97
CA GLY A 227 2.12 -7.71 0.71
C GLY A 227 1.04 -8.79 0.82
N ALA A 228 1.33 -9.90 1.47
CA ALA A 228 0.39 -11.00 1.71
C ALA A 228 -0.72 -10.60 2.70
N PHE A 229 -0.38 -9.85 3.76
CA PHE A 229 -1.33 -9.34 4.74
C PHE A 229 -2.36 -8.39 4.12
N LEU A 230 -1.93 -7.41 3.32
CA LEU A 230 -2.83 -6.47 2.65
C LEU A 230 -3.77 -7.21 1.67
N ALA A 231 -3.27 -8.23 0.96
CA ALA A 231 -4.10 -9.08 0.10
C ALA A 231 -5.12 -9.89 0.91
N TYR A 232 -4.69 -10.51 2.01
CA TYR A 232 -5.59 -11.26 2.89
C TYR A 232 -6.72 -10.38 3.44
N MET A 233 -6.38 -9.17 3.93
CA MET A 233 -7.39 -8.22 4.42
C MET A 233 -8.40 -7.85 3.34
N THR A 234 -7.92 -7.53 2.13
CA THR A 234 -8.76 -7.16 0.99
C THR A 234 -9.74 -8.28 0.65
N LEU A 235 -9.25 -9.52 0.54
CA LEU A 235 -10.08 -10.69 0.24
C LEU A 235 -11.08 -10.97 1.37
N ARG A 236 -10.65 -10.92 2.62
CA ARG A 236 -11.50 -11.17 3.78
C ARG A 236 -12.58 -10.12 3.97
N ALA A 237 -12.24 -8.85 3.76
CA ALA A 237 -13.20 -7.74 3.82
C ALA A 237 -14.12 -7.70 2.59
N GLY A 238 -13.67 -8.24 1.45
CA GLY A 238 -14.33 -8.11 0.15
C GLY A 238 -14.27 -6.69 -0.42
N ARG A 239 -13.25 -5.91 -0.01
CA ARG A 239 -13.06 -4.50 -0.37
C ARG A 239 -11.67 -4.02 0.01
N LEU A 240 -11.18 -2.96 -0.66
CA LEU A 240 -9.79 -2.50 -0.57
C LEU A 240 -9.54 -1.46 0.52
N GLU A 241 -10.56 -0.78 1.03
CA GLU A 241 -10.42 0.43 1.86
C GLU A 241 -9.63 0.21 3.16
N LEU A 242 -9.75 -0.97 3.79
CA LEU A 242 -8.91 -1.31 4.96
C LEU A 242 -7.43 -1.33 4.59
N ALA A 243 -7.07 -1.95 3.46
CA ALA A 243 -5.69 -2.03 2.99
C ALA A 243 -5.14 -0.66 2.60
N LEU A 244 -5.96 0.18 1.93
CA LEU A 244 -5.63 1.58 1.65
C LEU A 244 -5.29 2.36 2.92
N GLY A 245 -6.11 2.21 3.96
CA GLY A 245 -5.89 2.85 5.26
C GLY A 245 -4.58 2.39 5.93
N VAL A 246 -4.36 1.09 5.99
CA VAL A 246 -3.14 0.49 6.59
C VAL A 246 -1.88 0.95 5.86
N HIS A 247 -1.87 0.87 4.54
CA HIS A 247 -0.68 1.22 3.75
C HIS A 247 -0.37 2.72 3.86
N THR A 248 -1.40 3.56 3.76
CA THR A 248 -1.25 5.01 3.97
C THR A 248 -0.71 5.34 5.36
N ALA A 249 -1.23 4.67 6.41
CA ALA A 249 -0.77 4.86 7.78
C ALA A 249 0.70 4.44 7.97
N ASN A 250 1.08 3.30 7.38
CA ASN A 250 2.45 2.80 7.41
C ASN A 250 3.43 3.83 6.83
N ASN A 251 3.13 4.34 5.64
CA ASN A 251 4.01 5.26 4.95
C ASN A 251 4.01 6.66 5.59
N LEU A 252 2.86 7.18 6.02
CA LEU A 252 2.80 8.45 6.77
C LEU A 252 3.52 8.37 8.10
N PHE A 253 3.40 7.25 8.84
CA PHE A 253 4.14 7.05 10.08
C PHE A 253 5.65 7.09 9.82
N SER A 254 6.11 6.35 8.81
CA SER A 254 7.52 6.32 8.44
C SER A 254 8.07 7.71 8.08
N VAL A 255 7.36 8.49 7.26
CA VAL A 255 7.90 9.79 6.79
C VAL A 255 7.67 10.94 7.75
N LEU A 256 6.68 10.89 8.65
CA LEU A 256 6.38 11.98 9.58
C LEU A 256 6.85 11.73 11.00
N ILE A 257 6.75 10.49 11.49
CA ILE A 257 7.01 10.20 12.89
C ILE A 257 8.43 9.67 13.09
N ALA A 258 8.79 8.57 12.43
CA ALA A 258 10.07 7.90 12.66
C ALA A 258 10.67 7.41 11.33
N ASN A 259 11.58 8.19 10.77
CA ASN A 259 12.26 7.83 9.52
C ASN A 259 13.65 7.27 9.78
N THR A 260 14.08 6.33 8.94
CA THR A 260 15.43 5.76 9.03
C THR A 260 16.42 6.57 8.19
N ARG A 261 17.72 6.50 8.56
CA ARG A 261 18.78 7.15 7.77
C ARG A 261 18.95 6.57 6.36
N VAL A 262 18.55 5.31 6.19
CA VAL A 262 18.62 4.57 4.92
C VAL A 262 17.23 4.45 4.27
N SER A 263 16.43 5.51 4.34
CA SER A 263 15.06 5.52 3.82
C SER A 263 15.02 5.76 2.31
N SER A 264 14.14 5.05 1.61
CA SER A 264 13.74 5.35 0.23
C SER A 264 13.01 6.69 0.10
N LEU A 265 12.43 7.18 1.21
CA LEU A 265 11.75 8.47 1.32
C LEU A 265 12.37 9.31 2.46
N PRO A 266 13.59 9.86 2.28
CA PRO A 266 14.19 10.73 3.29
C PRO A 266 13.29 11.93 3.60
N SER A 267 13.06 12.19 4.87
CA SER A 267 12.09 13.21 5.30
C SER A 267 12.50 13.90 6.61
N PRO A 268 12.08 15.14 6.85
CA PRO A 268 12.23 15.82 8.13
C PRO A 268 11.18 15.32 9.13
N SER A 269 11.35 14.06 9.58
CA SER A 269 10.46 13.41 10.56
C SER A 269 10.69 13.94 11.97
N LEU A 270 9.76 13.63 12.90
CA LEU A 270 9.93 13.98 14.33
C LEU A 270 11.15 13.28 14.92
N PHE A 271 11.34 12.02 14.57
CA PHE A 271 12.47 11.20 15.03
C PHE A 271 13.23 10.61 13.85
N THR A 272 14.55 10.56 13.97
CA THR A 272 15.41 9.76 13.09
C THR A 272 15.80 8.47 13.80
N VAL A 273 15.52 7.33 13.16
CA VAL A 273 16.02 6.02 13.59
C VAL A 273 17.45 5.86 13.09
N ASN A 274 18.40 5.92 14.02
CA ASN A 274 19.84 5.96 13.73
C ASN A 274 20.35 4.64 13.13
N VAL A 275 19.78 3.51 13.60
CA VAL A 275 20.15 2.15 13.16
C VAL A 275 18.89 1.38 12.88
N LEU A 276 18.70 0.98 11.63
CA LEU A 276 17.63 0.06 11.22
C LEU A 276 18.02 -1.35 11.65
N ASP A 277 17.22 -1.95 12.54
CA ASP A 277 17.35 -3.35 12.94
C ASP A 277 16.37 -4.22 12.17
N PRO A 278 16.82 -5.02 11.19
CA PRO A 278 15.93 -5.81 10.36
C PRO A 278 15.19 -6.90 11.13
N VAL A 279 15.81 -7.46 12.18
CA VAL A 279 15.20 -8.51 13.00
C VAL A 279 14.04 -7.92 13.80
N PHE A 280 14.29 -6.83 14.53
CA PHE A 280 13.22 -6.13 15.26
C PHE A 280 12.09 -5.70 14.32
N SER A 281 12.43 -5.08 13.18
CA SER A 281 11.45 -4.55 12.23
C SER A 281 10.53 -5.66 11.70
N VAL A 282 11.08 -6.82 11.33
CA VAL A 282 10.28 -7.95 10.84
C VAL A 282 9.41 -8.53 11.95
N LEU A 283 9.97 -8.79 13.14
CA LEU A 283 9.22 -9.35 14.27
C LEU A 283 8.08 -8.40 14.69
N ALA A 284 8.38 -7.11 14.83
CA ALA A 284 7.39 -6.09 15.18
C ALA A 284 6.27 -6.01 14.13
N SER A 285 6.62 -6.09 12.83
CA SER A 285 5.63 -6.13 11.75
C SER A 285 4.74 -7.36 11.83
N LEU A 286 5.31 -8.55 12.05
CA LEU A 286 4.53 -9.79 12.16
C LEU A 286 3.60 -9.78 13.38
N VAL A 287 4.06 -9.28 14.53
CA VAL A 287 3.23 -9.09 15.72
C VAL A 287 2.12 -8.08 15.45
N SER A 288 2.44 -6.95 14.81
CA SER A 288 1.45 -5.92 14.44
C SER A 288 0.39 -6.46 13.48
N ILE A 289 0.78 -7.28 12.50
CA ILE A 289 -0.13 -7.98 11.59
C ILE A 289 -1.09 -8.88 12.38
N GLY A 290 -0.55 -9.71 13.28
CA GLY A 290 -1.35 -10.59 14.13
C GLY A 290 -2.34 -9.84 15.01
N LEU A 291 -1.88 -8.79 15.68
CA LEU A 291 -2.73 -7.91 16.51
C LEU A 291 -3.80 -7.19 15.68
N PHE A 292 -3.44 -6.66 14.51
CA PHE A 292 -4.39 -6.02 13.62
C PHE A 292 -5.51 -6.98 13.20
N LEU A 293 -5.16 -8.18 12.77
CA LEU A 293 -6.14 -9.20 12.37
C LEU A 293 -7.05 -9.60 13.53
N TRP A 294 -6.49 -9.76 14.73
CA TRP A 294 -7.27 -10.08 15.92
C TRP A 294 -8.21 -8.96 16.31
N LEU A 295 -7.74 -7.70 16.32
CA LEU A 295 -8.58 -6.54 16.62
C LEU A 295 -9.67 -6.35 15.56
N CYS A 296 -9.30 -6.32 14.28
CA CYS A 296 -10.21 -5.97 13.19
C CYS A 296 -11.25 -7.07 12.92
N PHE A 297 -10.83 -8.34 12.92
CA PHE A 297 -11.71 -9.46 12.53
C PHE A 297 -12.14 -10.36 13.70
N GLY A 298 -11.55 -10.20 14.88
CA GLY A 298 -11.91 -10.91 16.10
C GLY A 298 -12.86 -10.10 16.97
N LEU A 299 -12.36 -9.02 17.60
CA LEU A 299 -13.12 -8.24 18.58
C LEU A 299 -14.21 -7.37 17.95
N PHE A 300 -13.90 -6.62 16.88
CA PHE A 300 -14.88 -5.72 16.27
C PHE A 300 -16.03 -6.46 15.58
N ARG A 301 -15.78 -7.66 15.07
CA ARG A 301 -16.85 -8.50 14.51
C ARG A 301 -17.87 -8.91 15.58
N LYS A 302 -17.41 -9.37 16.74
CA LYS A 302 -18.31 -9.75 17.85
C LYS A 302 -19.20 -8.61 18.29
N ARG A 303 -18.72 -7.37 18.23
CA ARG A 303 -19.48 -6.17 18.62
C ARG A 303 -20.55 -5.79 17.58
N GLN A 304 -20.33 -6.05 16.29
CA GLN A 304 -21.36 -5.86 15.26
C GLN A 304 -22.48 -6.91 15.35
N ASP A 305 -22.12 -8.16 15.64
CA ASP A 305 -23.08 -9.27 15.80
C ASP A 305 -23.87 -9.16 17.13
N SER A 306 -23.43 -8.33 18.08
CA SER A 306 -24.06 -8.14 19.40
C SER A 306 -24.92 -6.87 19.55
N LEU A 307 -25.05 -6.04 18.50
CA LEU A 307 -25.94 -4.89 18.54
C LEU A 307 -27.40 -5.35 18.37
N PRO A 308 -28.31 -5.08 19.35
CA PRO A 308 -29.72 -5.43 19.22
C PRO A 308 -30.35 -4.57 18.12
N GLY A 309 -30.90 -5.21 17.09
CA GLY A 309 -31.70 -4.51 16.07
C GLY A 309 -31.52 -4.94 14.62
N GLN A 310 -30.73 -5.95 14.29
CA GLN A 310 -30.84 -6.59 12.96
C GLN A 310 -31.76 -7.82 13.07
N PRO A 311 -32.90 -7.86 12.32
CA PRO A 311 -33.71 -9.08 12.28
C PRO A 311 -32.84 -10.24 11.77
N ALA A 312 -32.88 -11.34 12.51
CA ALA A 312 -32.31 -12.61 12.03
C ALA A 312 -32.93 -12.89 10.65
N VAL A 313 -32.09 -13.11 9.66
CA VAL A 313 -32.53 -13.64 8.38
C VAL A 313 -33.03 -15.06 8.69
N GLU A 314 -34.34 -15.19 8.88
CA GLU A 314 -34.98 -16.49 8.98
C GLU A 314 -34.64 -17.30 7.74
N PRO A 315 -34.22 -18.57 7.88
CA PRO A 315 -34.10 -19.45 6.74
C PRO A 315 -35.52 -19.60 6.16
N SER A 316 -35.70 -19.17 4.91
CA SER A 316 -36.94 -19.34 4.17
C SER A 316 -37.39 -20.79 4.30
N GLY A 317 -38.41 -20.98 5.12
CA GLY A 317 -39.07 -22.27 5.29
C GLY A 317 -39.55 -22.76 3.95
N GLY A 318 -39.14 -23.97 3.57
CA GLY A 318 -39.70 -24.69 2.47
C GLY A 318 -41.18 -24.96 2.77
N GLU A 319 -42.07 -24.48 1.92
CA GLU A 319 -43.44 -25.00 1.87
C GLU A 319 -43.44 -26.40 1.26
N PRO A 320 -44.18 -27.33 1.84
CA PRO A 320 -44.37 -28.63 1.24
C PRO A 320 -45.59 -28.58 0.28
N ARG A 321 -45.31 -28.85 -0.99
CA ARG A 321 -46.24 -29.65 -1.87
C ARG A 321 -45.61 -29.86 -3.24
#